data_20f407639296aab7bc95bf58c4aa52e9
#
_entry.id   20f407639296aab7bc95bf58c4aa52e9
#
_cell.length_a   1.000
_cell.length_b   1.000
_cell.length_c   1.000
_cell.angle_alpha   90.00
_cell.angle_beta   90.00
_cell.angle_gamma   90.00
#
_symmetry.space_group_name_H-M   'P 1'
#
loop_
_entity.id
_entity.type
_entity.pdbx_description
1 polymer ?
#
loop_
_entity_poly.entity_id
_entity_poly.type
_entity_poly.pdbx_seq_one_letter_code
_entity_poly.pdbx_strand_id
1 'polypeptide(L)'
;PIITLAAGIILSYKFAGLYGVSIAAAGMMATTAMQLAIDAFGPIADNAGGIAEMSQLPSEVRGRTDNLDAVGNTTAATGKGFAIASAALTSLALFAAFVGIAGITQIDIYKADVLAGLFVGGMIPFIFSALCISAVGKAAMEMVNEVRRQFREIPGIMEYKAEPEYEKCVAISTEASIKQMILPGAIALIVPVLVGFTMGPEVLGGVLAGVTVSGVLMGIFQSNAGGAWDNAKKSFEKGVNIDGQMYYKKSEPHKASVTGDTVGDPFKDTSGPSMNILIKLMSIVSLVIAPYIAVKGDHSHATKAPVEIKVENQSASLTKATAIKLDKPTLTSLSK
;
A
#
# COMPACT_ATOMS: atom_id res chain seq x y z
N PRO A 1 -5.57 -10.45 -7.10
CA PRO A 1 -5.92 -9.36 -6.16
C PRO A 1 -7.05 -8.48 -6.68
N ILE A 2 -6.98 -7.98 -7.94
CA ILE A 2 -7.98 -7.04 -8.46
C ILE A 2 -9.37 -7.70 -8.58
N ILE A 3 -9.45 -8.92 -9.09
CA ILE A 3 -10.73 -9.67 -9.18
C ILE A 3 -11.33 -9.87 -7.78
N THR A 4 -10.51 -10.23 -6.80
CA THR A 4 -10.95 -10.40 -5.40
C THR A 4 -11.45 -9.09 -4.80
N LEU A 5 -10.73 -7.98 -5.05
CA LEU A 5 -11.12 -6.65 -4.62
C LEU A 5 -12.46 -6.24 -5.24
N ALA A 6 -12.60 -6.38 -6.55
CA ALA A 6 -13.83 -6.07 -7.27
C ALA A 6 -15.02 -6.90 -6.78
N ALA A 7 -14.82 -8.20 -6.58
CA ALA A 7 -15.85 -9.08 -6.00
C ALA A 7 -16.23 -8.64 -4.58
N GLY A 8 -15.26 -8.28 -3.75
CA GLY A 8 -15.49 -7.75 -2.40
C GLY A 8 -16.32 -6.46 -2.42
N ILE A 9 -16.02 -5.53 -3.30
CA ILE A 9 -16.78 -4.28 -3.48
C ILE A 9 -18.24 -4.61 -3.88
N ILE A 10 -18.41 -5.43 -4.91
CA ILE A 10 -19.75 -5.79 -5.43
C ILE A 10 -20.60 -6.47 -4.35
N LEU A 11 -20.03 -7.46 -3.65
CA LEU A 11 -20.74 -8.20 -2.62
C LEU A 11 -21.10 -7.30 -1.43
N SER A 12 -20.14 -6.51 -0.93
CA SER A 12 -20.38 -5.58 0.18
C SER A 12 -21.44 -4.54 -0.18
N TYR A 13 -21.40 -4.01 -1.40
CA TYR A 13 -22.39 -3.08 -1.88
C TYR A 13 -23.78 -3.72 -2.02
N LYS A 14 -23.83 -4.96 -2.54
CA LYS A 14 -25.10 -5.69 -2.71
C LYS A 14 -25.79 -5.97 -1.36
N PHE A 15 -25.03 -6.24 -0.31
CA PHE A 15 -25.59 -6.54 1.01
C PHE A 15 -26.00 -5.29 1.80
N ALA A 16 -25.23 -4.21 1.74
CA ALA A 16 -25.48 -3.04 2.59
C ALA A 16 -25.11 -1.69 1.93
N GLY A 17 -25.10 -1.61 0.60
CA GLY A 17 -24.80 -0.38 -0.14
C GLY A 17 -23.41 0.16 0.17
N LEU A 18 -23.23 1.48 0.08
CA LEU A 18 -21.98 2.15 0.40
C LEU A 18 -21.55 1.94 1.87
N TYR A 19 -22.50 1.80 2.78
CA TYR A 19 -22.21 1.46 4.19
C TYR A 19 -21.51 0.10 4.28
N GLY A 20 -21.97 -0.90 3.52
CA GLY A 20 -21.34 -2.22 3.47
C GLY A 20 -19.89 -2.16 2.98
N VAL A 21 -19.60 -1.34 1.97
CA VAL A 21 -18.22 -1.13 1.49
C VAL A 21 -17.35 -0.48 2.57
N SER A 22 -17.88 0.50 3.30
CA SER A 22 -17.17 1.16 4.40
C SER A 22 -16.87 0.20 5.55
N ILE A 23 -17.83 -0.66 5.92
CA ILE A 23 -17.62 -1.70 6.93
C ILE A 23 -16.60 -2.75 6.46
N ALA A 24 -16.62 -3.12 5.18
CA ALA A 24 -15.60 -4.02 4.62
C ALA A 24 -14.20 -3.42 4.72
N ALA A 25 -14.05 -2.12 4.43
CA ALA A 25 -12.77 -1.39 4.63
C ALA A 25 -12.34 -1.42 6.11
N ALA A 26 -13.24 -1.11 7.03
CA ALA A 26 -12.96 -1.16 8.47
C ALA A 26 -12.59 -2.58 8.93
N GLY A 27 -13.29 -3.61 8.42
CA GLY A 27 -12.99 -5.01 8.71
C GLY A 27 -11.61 -5.44 8.23
N MET A 28 -11.19 -5.02 7.04
CA MET A 28 -9.82 -5.23 6.58
C MET A 28 -8.81 -4.58 7.54
N MET A 29 -9.09 -3.36 7.99
CA MET A 29 -8.16 -2.64 8.89
C MET A 29 -8.07 -3.23 10.29
N ALA A 30 -8.96 -4.12 10.69
CA ALA A 30 -8.89 -4.80 11.99
C ALA A 30 -7.60 -5.65 12.16
N THR A 31 -7.00 -6.11 11.06
CA THR A 31 -5.75 -6.89 11.07
C THR A 31 -4.49 -6.04 10.84
N THR A 32 -4.60 -4.71 10.86
CA THR A 32 -3.50 -3.79 10.51
C THR A 32 -2.25 -4.02 11.36
N ALA A 33 -2.39 -4.24 12.68
CA ALA A 33 -1.24 -4.48 13.56
C ALA A 33 -0.43 -5.70 13.12
N MET A 34 -1.08 -6.78 12.75
CA MET A 34 -0.42 -7.99 12.24
C MET A 34 0.24 -7.72 10.87
N GLN A 35 -0.43 -7.00 9.99
CA GLN A 35 0.11 -6.66 8.66
C GLN A 35 1.34 -5.76 8.77
N LEU A 36 1.35 -4.80 9.70
CA LEU A 36 2.51 -3.96 9.98
C LEU A 36 3.68 -4.76 10.55
N ALA A 37 3.41 -5.72 11.45
CA ALA A 37 4.44 -6.60 11.98
C ALA A 37 5.08 -7.46 10.87
N ILE A 38 4.27 -7.97 9.95
CA ILE A 38 4.72 -8.74 8.77
C ILE A 38 5.54 -7.87 7.83
N ASP A 39 5.12 -6.63 7.57
CA ASP A 39 5.84 -5.69 6.70
C ASP A 39 7.20 -5.30 7.32
N ALA A 40 7.24 -5.05 8.63
CA ALA A 40 8.48 -4.73 9.35
C ALA A 40 9.46 -5.91 9.44
N PHE A 41 8.97 -7.15 9.43
CA PHE A 41 9.80 -8.35 9.50
C PHE A 41 10.78 -8.44 8.32
N GLY A 42 10.37 -8.07 7.11
CA GLY A 42 11.24 -8.11 5.92
C GLY A 42 12.53 -7.30 6.10
N PRO A 43 12.45 -5.98 6.33
CA PRO A 43 13.63 -5.14 6.58
C PRO A 43 14.46 -5.58 7.79
N ILE A 44 13.83 -6.10 8.85
CA ILE A 44 14.55 -6.62 10.03
C ILE A 44 15.40 -7.83 9.64
N ALA A 45 14.84 -8.77 8.89
CA ALA A 45 15.55 -9.97 8.46
C ALA A 45 16.70 -9.64 7.49
N ASP A 46 16.49 -8.71 6.54
CA ASP A 46 17.51 -8.24 5.61
C ASP A 46 18.68 -7.56 6.34
N ASN A 47 18.38 -6.63 7.24
CA ASN A 47 19.40 -5.97 8.06
C ASN A 47 20.15 -6.97 8.99
N ALA A 48 19.45 -7.95 9.57
CA ALA A 48 20.09 -9.00 10.36
C ALA A 48 21.10 -9.79 9.52
N GLY A 49 20.78 -10.09 8.26
CA GLY A 49 21.70 -10.71 7.31
C GLY A 49 22.94 -9.85 7.04
N GLY A 50 22.75 -8.56 6.81
CA GLY A 50 23.84 -7.60 6.62
C GLY A 50 24.75 -7.52 7.86
N ILE A 51 24.19 -7.46 9.07
CA ILE A 51 24.95 -7.47 10.32
C ILE A 51 25.74 -8.76 10.47
N ALA A 52 25.14 -9.92 10.18
CA ALA A 52 25.81 -11.22 10.28
C ALA A 52 27.02 -11.29 9.32
N GLU A 53 26.89 -10.74 8.11
CA GLU A 53 27.98 -10.67 7.12
C GLU A 53 29.09 -9.72 7.57
N MET A 54 28.76 -8.49 7.95
CA MET A 54 29.74 -7.50 8.41
C MET A 54 30.48 -7.92 9.67
N SER A 55 29.81 -8.64 10.56
CA SER A 55 30.40 -9.18 11.79
C SER A 55 31.18 -10.48 11.56
N GLN A 56 31.30 -10.94 10.32
CA GLN A 56 32.01 -12.17 9.95
C GLN A 56 31.55 -13.41 10.76
N LEU A 57 30.24 -13.49 11.03
CA LEU A 57 29.66 -14.64 11.72
C LEU A 57 29.76 -15.91 10.85
N PRO A 58 29.70 -17.11 11.47
CA PRO A 58 29.73 -18.36 10.72
C PRO A 58 28.69 -18.41 9.59
N SER A 59 29.04 -19.02 8.47
CA SER A 59 28.17 -19.10 7.28
C SER A 59 26.79 -19.71 7.55
N GLU A 60 26.68 -20.55 8.57
CA GLU A 60 25.39 -21.10 9.02
C GLU A 60 24.43 -20.00 9.50
N VAL A 61 24.93 -18.99 10.21
CA VAL A 61 24.13 -17.84 10.68
C VAL A 61 23.63 -17.05 9.47
N ARG A 62 24.51 -16.78 8.51
CA ARG A 62 24.13 -16.12 7.27
C ARG A 62 23.05 -16.90 6.49
N GLY A 63 23.22 -18.22 6.38
CA GLY A 63 22.21 -19.06 5.72
C GLY A 63 20.82 -19.03 6.40
N ARG A 64 20.78 -18.88 7.73
CA ARG A 64 19.52 -18.71 8.48
C ARG A 64 18.88 -17.33 8.21
N THR A 65 19.68 -16.26 8.25
CA THR A 65 19.18 -14.91 7.98
C THR A 65 18.72 -14.75 6.53
N ASP A 66 19.41 -15.34 5.56
CA ASP A 66 19.00 -15.32 4.15
C ASP A 66 17.67 -16.04 3.90
N ASN A 67 17.42 -17.14 4.61
CA ASN A 67 16.13 -17.82 4.55
C ASN A 67 14.99 -16.96 5.14
N LEU A 68 15.24 -16.29 6.25
CA LEU A 68 14.27 -15.38 6.88
C LEU A 68 13.99 -14.17 5.99
N ASP A 69 15.02 -13.62 5.36
CA ASP A 69 14.92 -12.50 4.45
C ASP A 69 14.11 -12.84 3.19
N ALA A 70 14.33 -14.01 2.58
CA ALA A 70 13.53 -14.47 1.44
C ALA A 70 12.03 -14.63 1.78
N VAL A 71 11.71 -15.09 3.00
CA VAL A 71 10.33 -15.12 3.51
C VAL A 71 9.83 -13.70 3.75
N GLY A 72 10.66 -12.84 4.34
CA GLY A 72 10.35 -11.45 4.64
C GLY A 72 9.93 -10.65 3.41
N ASN A 73 10.64 -10.81 2.30
CA ASN A 73 10.29 -10.15 1.04
C ASN A 73 8.91 -10.56 0.50
N THR A 74 8.60 -11.84 0.56
CA THR A 74 7.30 -12.34 0.08
C THR A 74 6.16 -11.86 0.97
N THR A 75 6.34 -11.91 2.28
CA THR A 75 5.32 -11.49 3.25
C THR A 75 5.14 -9.96 3.25
N ALA A 76 6.22 -9.19 3.10
CA ALA A 76 6.14 -7.73 2.95
C ALA A 76 5.38 -7.33 1.66
N ALA A 77 5.62 -7.98 0.53
CA ALA A 77 4.87 -7.73 -0.69
C ALA A 77 3.36 -8.02 -0.51
N THR A 78 3.01 -9.08 0.22
CA THR A 78 1.62 -9.41 0.55
C THR A 78 1.00 -8.34 1.46
N GLY A 79 1.69 -7.87 2.49
CA GLY A 79 1.26 -6.81 3.39
C GLY A 79 1.02 -5.48 2.65
N LYS A 80 1.89 -5.14 1.71
CA LYS A 80 1.72 -3.96 0.84
C LYS A 80 0.52 -4.08 -0.08
N GLY A 81 0.29 -5.25 -0.67
CA GLY A 81 -0.92 -5.54 -1.45
C GLY A 81 -2.20 -5.36 -0.64
N PHE A 82 -2.20 -5.81 0.62
CA PHE A 82 -3.29 -5.58 1.57
C PHE A 82 -3.50 -4.08 1.85
N ALA A 83 -2.42 -3.33 2.11
CA ALA A 83 -2.49 -1.88 2.35
C ALA A 83 -3.11 -1.14 1.16
N ILE A 84 -2.77 -1.51 -0.07
CA ILE A 84 -3.32 -0.92 -1.29
C ILE A 84 -4.80 -1.29 -1.45
N ALA A 85 -5.19 -2.53 -1.20
CA ALA A 85 -6.58 -2.95 -1.26
C ALA A 85 -7.44 -2.22 -0.20
N SER A 86 -6.93 -2.06 1.01
CA SER A 86 -7.60 -1.27 2.06
C SER A 86 -7.72 0.20 1.67
N ALA A 87 -6.71 0.76 0.99
CA ALA A 87 -6.76 2.11 0.46
C ALA A 87 -7.85 2.29 -0.60
N ALA A 88 -8.00 1.32 -1.50
CA ALA A 88 -9.04 1.35 -2.52
C ALA A 88 -10.45 1.41 -1.89
N LEU A 89 -10.74 0.55 -0.91
CA LEU A 89 -12.03 0.55 -0.21
C LEU A 89 -12.26 1.83 0.59
N THR A 90 -11.24 2.29 1.32
CA THR A 90 -11.31 3.53 2.10
C THR A 90 -11.51 4.74 1.18
N SER A 91 -10.79 4.80 0.06
CA SER A 91 -10.94 5.88 -0.93
C SER A 91 -12.34 5.90 -1.53
N LEU A 92 -12.93 4.73 -1.81
CA LEU A 92 -14.30 4.65 -2.31
C LEU A 92 -15.32 5.17 -1.26
N ALA A 93 -15.11 4.87 0.02
CA ALA A 93 -15.94 5.40 1.10
C ALA A 93 -15.81 6.93 1.24
N LEU A 94 -14.58 7.46 1.20
CA LEU A 94 -14.31 8.91 1.23
C LEU A 94 -14.87 9.60 -0.02
N PHE A 95 -14.80 8.96 -1.16
CA PHE A 95 -15.35 9.46 -2.40
C PHE A 95 -16.88 9.57 -2.36
N ALA A 96 -17.56 8.57 -1.79
CA ALA A 96 -19.00 8.63 -1.57
C ALA A 96 -19.37 9.79 -0.62
N ALA A 97 -18.60 10.02 0.44
CA ALA A 97 -18.78 11.16 1.32
C ALA A 97 -18.56 12.49 0.60
N PHE A 98 -17.52 12.58 -0.24
CA PHE A 98 -17.23 13.74 -1.07
C PHE A 98 -18.41 14.08 -1.98
N VAL A 99 -18.94 13.10 -2.73
CA VAL A 99 -20.09 13.26 -3.62
C VAL A 99 -21.30 13.81 -2.85
N GLY A 100 -21.59 13.26 -1.66
CA GLY A 100 -22.69 13.71 -0.82
C GLY A 100 -22.54 15.15 -0.33
N ILE A 101 -21.35 15.53 0.14
CA ILE A 101 -21.08 16.88 0.65
C ILE A 101 -21.00 17.91 -0.48
N ALA A 102 -20.40 17.53 -1.60
CA ALA A 102 -20.31 18.40 -2.77
C ALA A 102 -21.67 18.63 -3.48
N GLY A 103 -22.71 17.91 -3.09
CA GLY A 103 -24.06 18.06 -3.64
C GLY A 103 -24.19 17.55 -5.09
N ILE A 104 -23.30 16.64 -5.53
CA ILE A 104 -23.37 16.00 -6.84
C ILE A 104 -24.07 14.65 -6.72
N THR A 105 -24.96 14.36 -7.64
CA THR A 105 -25.76 13.12 -7.60
C THR A 105 -25.09 11.95 -8.29
N GLN A 106 -24.25 12.25 -9.28
CA GLN A 106 -23.51 11.26 -10.08
C GLN A 106 -22.30 11.90 -10.73
N ILE A 107 -21.33 11.08 -11.10
CA ILE A 107 -20.17 11.49 -11.90
C ILE A 107 -20.39 10.93 -13.31
N ASP A 108 -20.76 11.83 -14.20
CA ASP A 108 -21.07 11.47 -15.58
C ASP A 108 -19.81 11.50 -16.44
N ILE A 109 -19.29 10.32 -16.72
CA ILE A 109 -18.08 10.15 -17.55
C ILE A 109 -18.29 10.47 -19.02
N TYR A 110 -19.53 10.68 -19.49
CA TYR A 110 -19.81 11.14 -20.85
C TYR A 110 -19.61 12.64 -21.00
N LYS A 111 -19.54 13.40 -19.90
CA LYS A 111 -19.15 14.81 -19.95
C LYS A 111 -17.66 14.90 -20.30
N ALA A 112 -17.34 15.69 -21.32
CA ALA A 112 -15.97 15.77 -21.83
C ALA A 112 -14.95 16.27 -20.79
N ASP A 113 -15.33 17.21 -19.93
CA ASP A 113 -14.53 17.76 -18.86
C ASP A 113 -14.27 16.72 -17.73
N VAL A 114 -15.30 15.96 -17.36
CA VAL A 114 -15.18 14.87 -16.38
C VAL A 114 -14.30 13.73 -16.92
N LEU A 115 -14.48 13.38 -18.19
CA LEU A 115 -13.63 12.37 -18.85
C LEU A 115 -12.17 12.84 -18.94
N ALA A 116 -11.92 14.10 -19.27
CA ALA A 116 -10.60 14.70 -19.25
C ALA A 116 -9.99 14.65 -17.83
N GLY A 117 -10.80 14.97 -16.80
CA GLY A 117 -10.41 14.81 -15.40
C GLY A 117 -10.02 13.38 -15.05
N LEU A 118 -10.77 12.40 -15.52
CA LEU A 118 -10.48 10.97 -15.31
C LEU A 118 -9.14 10.57 -15.94
N PHE A 119 -8.82 11.02 -17.16
CA PHE A 119 -7.52 10.76 -17.78
C PHE A 119 -6.37 11.43 -17.02
N VAL A 120 -6.53 12.71 -16.65
CA VAL A 120 -5.54 13.41 -15.81
C VAL A 120 -5.33 12.69 -14.50
N GLY A 121 -6.42 12.29 -13.82
CA GLY A 121 -6.36 11.49 -12.62
C GLY A 121 -5.62 10.17 -12.84
N GLY A 122 -5.93 9.46 -13.92
CA GLY A 122 -5.25 8.21 -14.28
C GLY A 122 -3.75 8.37 -14.53
N MET A 123 -3.31 9.54 -15.03
CA MET A 123 -1.90 9.86 -15.27
C MET A 123 -1.12 10.15 -13.98
N ILE A 124 -1.75 10.71 -12.95
CA ILE A 124 -1.08 11.16 -11.71
C ILE A 124 -0.25 10.06 -11.04
N PRO A 125 -0.72 8.81 -10.83
CA PRO A 125 0.08 7.74 -10.25
C PRO A 125 1.36 7.43 -11.03
N PHE A 126 1.34 7.56 -12.36
CA PHE A 126 2.54 7.35 -13.20
C PHE A 126 3.57 8.46 -12.97
N ILE A 127 3.14 9.72 -12.97
CA ILE A 127 4.03 10.87 -12.68
C ILE A 127 4.57 10.76 -11.26
N PHE A 128 3.72 10.47 -10.29
CA PHE A 128 4.09 10.30 -8.90
C PHE A 128 5.12 9.18 -8.73
N SER A 129 4.90 8.04 -9.37
CA SER A 129 5.85 6.91 -9.37
C SER A 129 7.20 7.31 -9.96
N ALA A 130 7.20 7.96 -11.11
CA ALA A 130 8.43 8.41 -11.76
C ALA A 130 9.23 9.39 -10.88
N LEU A 131 8.54 10.31 -10.20
CA LEU A 131 9.17 11.24 -9.26
C LEU A 131 9.74 10.51 -8.04
N CYS A 132 9.01 9.56 -7.46
CA CYS A 132 9.49 8.76 -6.33
C CYS A 132 10.74 7.95 -6.71
N ILE A 133 10.75 7.29 -7.86
CA ILE A 133 11.90 6.50 -8.32
C ILE A 133 13.11 7.41 -8.59
N SER A 134 12.89 8.56 -9.23
CA SER A 134 13.94 9.56 -9.42
C SER A 134 14.49 10.08 -8.09
N ALA A 135 13.61 10.29 -7.10
CA ALA A 135 14.00 10.73 -5.75
C ALA A 135 14.90 9.69 -5.06
N VAL A 136 14.52 8.42 -5.11
CA VAL A 136 15.34 7.31 -4.56
C VAL A 136 16.71 7.26 -5.23
N GLY A 137 16.76 7.36 -6.56
CA GLY A 137 18.02 7.35 -7.32
C GLY A 137 18.97 8.49 -6.91
N LYS A 138 18.42 9.70 -6.68
CA LYS A 138 19.22 10.85 -6.21
C LYS A 138 19.75 10.64 -4.79
N ALA A 139 18.88 10.20 -3.87
CA ALA A 139 19.28 9.93 -2.49
C ALA A 139 20.34 8.82 -2.42
N ALA A 140 20.17 7.75 -3.20
CA ALA A 140 21.15 6.67 -3.30
C ALA A 140 22.50 7.17 -3.84
N MET A 141 22.49 8.08 -4.82
CA MET A 141 23.73 8.63 -5.37
C MET A 141 24.47 9.53 -4.36
N GLU A 142 23.77 10.29 -3.55
CA GLU A 142 24.37 11.07 -2.46
C GLU A 142 25.06 10.14 -1.45
N MET A 143 24.41 9.02 -1.09
CA MET A 143 25.00 7.99 -0.23
C MET A 143 26.24 7.33 -0.86
N VAL A 144 26.17 6.97 -2.14
CA VAL A 144 27.33 6.41 -2.88
C VAL A 144 28.51 7.36 -2.87
N ASN A 145 28.26 8.65 -3.07
CA ASN A 145 29.31 9.67 -3.04
C ASN A 145 29.95 9.78 -1.65
N GLU A 146 29.15 9.73 -0.58
CA GLU A 146 29.66 9.75 0.78
C GLU A 146 30.49 8.50 1.11
N VAL A 147 30.04 7.32 0.76
CA VAL A 147 30.81 6.07 0.94
C VAL A 147 32.13 6.12 0.19
N ARG A 148 32.12 6.61 -1.07
CA ARG A 148 33.35 6.82 -1.84
C ARG A 148 34.29 7.84 -1.21
N ARG A 149 33.74 8.91 -0.60
CA ARG A 149 34.53 9.88 0.15
C ARG A 149 35.23 9.21 1.33
N GLN A 150 34.49 8.45 2.13
CA GLN A 150 35.06 7.76 3.29
C GLN A 150 36.16 6.78 2.89
N PHE A 151 36.01 6.05 1.81
CA PHE A 151 37.05 5.14 1.30
C PHE A 151 38.33 5.87 0.89
N ARG A 152 38.22 7.12 0.42
CA ARG A 152 39.38 7.90 0.01
C ARG A 152 40.06 8.65 1.15
N GLU A 153 39.24 9.13 2.12
CA GLU A 153 39.67 10.12 3.11
C GLU A 153 39.92 9.52 4.50
N ILE A 154 39.40 8.33 4.79
CA ILE A 154 39.57 7.66 6.09
C ILE A 154 40.61 6.54 5.94
N PRO A 155 41.87 6.75 6.43
CA PRO A 155 42.90 5.73 6.33
C PRO A 155 42.53 4.49 7.17
N GLY A 156 42.71 3.32 6.58
CA GLY A 156 42.49 2.06 7.27
C GLY A 156 41.04 1.58 7.28
N ILE A 157 40.09 2.27 6.66
CA ILE A 157 38.68 1.84 6.57
C ILE A 157 38.54 0.52 5.78
N MET A 158 39.32 0.37 4.70
CA MET A 158 39.29 -0.85 3.87
C MET A 158 39.91 -2.06 4.58
N GLU A 159 40.79 -1.84 5.54
CA GLU A 159 41.42 -2.86 6.38
C GLU A 159 40.69 -3.09 7.71
N TYR A 160 39.50 -2.52 7.88
CA TYR A 160 38.71 -2.58 9.11
C TYR A 160 39.47 -2.05 10.35
N LYS A 161 40.38 -1.10 10.19
CA LYS A 161 41.14 -0.46 11.27
C LYS A 161 40.55 0.87 11.71
N ALA A 162 39.68 1.45 10.88
CA ALA A 162 38.96 2.69 11.16
C ALA A 162 37.46 2.43 11.05
N GLU A 163 36.67 3.09 11.89
CA GLU A 163 35.20 3.01 11.83
C GLU A 163 34.64 3.95 10.77
N PRO A 164 33.61 3.52 10.01
CA PRO A 164 32.88 4.39 9.11
C PRO A 164 32.10 5.51 9.86
N GLU A 165 31.94 6.65 9.20
CA GLU A 165 31.11 7.77 9.68
C GLU A 165 29.62 7.44 9.49
N TYR A 166 29.04 6.53 10.27
CA TYR A 166 27.64 6.09 10.14
C TYR A 166 26.65 7.21 10.34
N GLU A 167 26.86 8.08 11.34
CA GLU A 167 25.98 9.23 11.61
C GLU A 167 25.81 10.13 10.40
N LYS A 168 26.90 10.37 9.67
CA LYS A 168 26.89 11.18 8.47
C LYS A 168 26.10 10.52 7.34
N CYS A 169 26.23 9.21 7.18
CA CYS A 169 25.44 8.44 6.23
C CYS A 169 23.93 8.52 6.56
N VAL A 170 23.57 8.37 7.82
CA VAL A 170 22.16 8.49 8.26
C VAL A 170 21.63 9.89 8.04
N ALA A 171 22.41 10.93 8.36
CA ALA A 171 22.02 12.33 8.15
C ALA A 171 21.77 12.63 6.67
N ILE A 172 22.68 12.23 5.78
CA ILE A 172 22.54 12.39 4.32
C ILE A 172 21.28 11.68 3.81
N SER A 173 21.10 10.42 4.20
CA SER A 173 19.92 9.63 3.77
C SER A 173 18.61 10.27 4.22
N THR A 174 18.55 10.75 5.46
CA THR A 174 17.36 11.38 6.03
C THR A 174 17.05 12.71 5.34
N GLU A 175 18.05 13.59 5.19
CA GLU A 175 17.89 14.89 4.53
C GLU A 175 17.45 14.73 3.08
N ALA A 176 18.12 13.84 2.33
CA ALA A 176 17.78 13.55 0.95
C ALA A 176 16.36 13.00 0.81
N SER A 177 15.95 12.08 1.68
CA SER A 177 14.62 11.49 1.66
C SER A 177 13.53 12.55 1.88
N ILE A 178 13.69 13.41 2.88
CA ILE A 178 12.71 14.49 3.17
C ILE A 178 12.63 15.46 1.99
N LYS A 179 13.77 15.94 1.51
CA LYS A 179 13.85 16.93 0.42
C LYS A 179 13.23 16.40 -0.89
N GLN A 180 13.53 15.17 -1.25
CA GLN A 180 13.07 14.59 -2.50
C GLN A 180 11.58 14.21 -2.48
N MET A 181 10.97 14.00 -1.30
CA MET A 181 9.55 13.68 -1.18
C MET A 181 8.62 14.90 -1.13
N ILE A 182 9.17 16.13 -1.08
CA ILE A 182 8.34 17.35 -1.10
C ILE A 182 7.50 17.44 -2.38
N LEU A 183 8.10 17.25 -3.54
CA LEU A 183 7.41 17.39 -4.82
C LEU A 183 6.32 16.31 -5.04
N PRO A 184 6.58 15.01 -4.83
CA PRO A 184 5.53 13.99 -4.85
C PRO A 184 4.39 14.30 -3.88
N GLY A 185 4.71 14.69 -2.64
CA GLY A 185 3.71 15.04 -1.63
C GLY A 185 2.86 16.26 -2.02
N ALA A 186 3.47 17.26 -2.64
CA ALA A 186 2.77 18.47 -3.11
C ALA A 186 1.71 18.14 -4.16
N ILE A 187 1.93 17.17 -5.05
CA ILE A 187 0.95 16.75 -6.05
C ILE A 187 -0.34 16.29 -5.36
N ALA A 188 -0.23 15.46 -4.33
CA ALA A 188 -1.38 14.91 -3.63
C ALA A 188 -2.23 15.99 -2.93
N LEU A 189 -1.62 17.11 -2.54
CA LEU A 189 -2.29 18.23 -1.87
C LEU A 189 -2.82 19.26 -2.86
N ILE A 190 -1.99 19.65 -3.83
CA ILE A 190 -2.30 20.80 -4.71
C ILE A 190 -3.31 20.42 -5.79
N VAL A 191 -3.21 19.22 -6.38
CA VAL A 191 -4.08 18.85 -7.50
C VAL A 191 -5.57 18.85 -7.14
N PRO A 192 -6.02 18.23 -6.03
CA PRO A 192 -7.43 18.26 -5.67
C PRO A 192 -7.94 19.69 -5.43
N VAL A 193 -7.12 20.54 -4.78
CA VAL A 193 -7.47 21.94 -4.53
C VAL A 193 -7.59 22.70 -5.84
N LEU A 194 -6.58 22.60 -6.70
CA LEU A 194 -6.57 23.29 -7.98
C LEU A 194 -7.78 22.90 -8.84
N VAL A 195 -7.98 21.58 -9.04
CA VAL A 195 -9.09 21.08 -9.88
C VAL A 195 -10.44 21.43 -9.24
N GLY A 196 -10.60 21.24 -7.94
CA GLY A 196 -11.86 21.50 -7.25
C GLY A 196 -12.31 22.95 -7.38
N PHE A 197 -11.41 23.92 -7.17
CA PHE A 197 -11.75 25.34 -7.26
C PHE A 197 -11.81 25.90 -8.67
N THR A 198 -11.09 25.33 -9.65
CA THR A 198 -11.07 25.84 -11.03
C THR A 198 -12.07 25.16 -11.93
N MET A 199 -12.31 23.85 -11.76
CA MET A 199 -13.12 23.02 -12.65
C MET A 199 -14.37 22.44 -11.98
N GLY A 200 -14.47 22.57 -10.67
CA GLY A 200 -15.63 22.14 -9.90
C GLY A 200 -15.60 20.67 -9.43
N PRO A 201 -16.62 20.27 -8.64
CA PRO A 201 -16.61 18.99 -7.95
C PRO A 201 -16.81 17.77 -8.85
N GLU A 202 -17.55 17.90 -9.96
CA GLU A 202 -17.76 16.78 -10.90
C GLU A 202 -16.44 16.36 -11.57
N VAL A 203 -15.66 17.35 -12.06
CA VAL A 203 -14.37 17.10 -12.69
C VAL A 203 -13.37 16.54 -11.67
N LEU A 204 -13.36 17.10 -10.44
CA LEU A 204 -12.57 16.55 -9.36
C LEU A 204 -12.95 15.08 -9.05
N GLY A 205 -14.23 14.75 -9.12
CA GLY A 205 -14.72 13.38 -9.03
C GLY A 205 -14.13 12.48 -10.13
N GLY A 206 -14.06 12.96 -11.35
CA GLY A 206 -13.38 12.25 -12.46
C GLY A 206 -11.89 12.02 -12.16
N VAL A 207 -11.18 13.04 -11.67
CA VAL A 207 -9.77 12.92 -11.25
C VAL A 207 -9.60 11.87 -10.16
N LEU A 208 -10.43 11.89 -9.12
CA LEU A 208 -10.36 10.92 -8.01
C LEU A 208 -10.61 9.49 -8.48
N ALA A 209 -11.57 9.29 -9.38
CA ALA A 209 -11.82 7.98 -9.99
C ALA A 209 -10.60 7.48 -10.77
N GLY A 210 -10.00 8.33 -11.60
CA GLY A 210 -8.79 8.00 -12.37
C GLY A 210 -7.60 7.65 -11.47
N VAL A 211 -7.31 8.47 -10.47
CA VAL A 211 -6.23 8.23 -9.48
C VAL A 211 -6.45 6.92 -8.73
N THR A 212 -7.68 6.65 -8.29
CA THR A 212 -7.98 5.45 -7.53
C THR A 212 -7.73 4.19 -8.37
N VAL A 213 -8.28 4.14 -9.59
CA VAL A 213 -8.12 2.96 -10.45
C VAL A 213 -6.66 2.74 -10.81
N SER A 214 -5.99 3.73 -11.40
CA SER A 214 -4.61 3.55 -11.85
C SER A 214 -3.63 3.42 -10.69
N GLY A 215 -3.85 4.12 -9.56
CA GLY A 215 -3.02 4.03 -8.37
C GLY A 215 -3.10 2.66 -7.69
N VAL A 216 -4.29 2.06 -7.61
CA VAL A 216 -4.46 0.70 -7.09
C VAL A 216 -3.75 -0.33 -7.99
N LEU A 217 -3.97 -0.24 -9.30
CA LEU A 217 -3.33 -1.14 -10.27
C LEU A 217 -1.80 -1.02 -10.22
N MET A 218 -1.29 0.21 -10.25
CA MET A 218 0.13 0.51 -10.19
C MET A 218 0.77 0.05 -8.88
N GLY A 219 0.12 0.32 -7.75
CA GLY A 219 0.64 -0.07 -6.43
C GLY A 219 0.73 -1.59 -6.27
N ILE A 220 -0.29 -2.34 -6.69
CA ILE A 220 -0.26 -3.81 -6.68
C ILE A 220 0.81 -4.34 -7.63
N PHE A 221 0.90 -3.79 -8.85
CA PHE A 221 1.93 -4.16 -9.82
C PHE A 221 3.33 -3.96 -9.24
N GLN A 222 3.64 -2.79 -8.74
CA GLN A 222 4.97 -2.46 -8.23
C GLN A 222 5.36 -3.29 -7.02
N SER A 223 4.44 -3.51 -6.09
CA SER A 223 4.72 -4.34 -4.91
C SER A 223 5.02 -5.79 -5.29
N ASN A 224 4.23 -6.36 -6.20
CA ASN A 224 4.41 -7.74 -6.64
C ASN A 224 5.64 -7.92 -7.54
N ALA A 225 5.84 -7.03 -8.51
CA ALA A 225 6.98 -7.09 -9.42
C ALA A 225 8.30 -6.90 -8.66
N GLY A 226 8.35 -5.93 -7.74
CA GLY A 226 9.54 -5.67 -6.92
C GLY A 226 9.91 -6.85 -6.04
N GLY A 227 8.94 -7.46 -5.36
CA GLY A 227 9.17 -8.68 -4.57
C GLY A 227 9.61 -9.88 -5.42
N ALA A 228 9.07 -10.01 -6.62
CA ALA A 228 9.46 -11.09 -7.53
C ALA A 228 10.90 -10.94 -8.03
N TRP A 229 11.33 -9.71 -8.37
CA TRP A 229 12.70 -9.46 -8.83
C TRP A 229 13.74 -9.66 -7.75
N ASP A 230 13.46 -9.24 -6.51
CA ASP A 230 14.36 -9.50 -5.38
C ASP A 230 14.48 -11.00 -5.09
N ASN A 231 13.37 -11.73 -5.06
CA ASN A 231 13.40 -13.18 -4.92
C ASN A 231 14.14 -13.88 -6.08
N ALA A 232 14.01 -13.38 -7.30
CA ALA A 232 14.76 -13.88 -8.44
C ALA A 232 16.28 -13.73 -8.23
N LYS A 233 16.73 -12.56 -7.76
CA LYS A 233 18.15 -12.32 -7.39
C LYS A 233 18.61 -13.30 -6.31
N LYS A 234 17.85 -13.42 -5.23
CA LYS A 234 18.19 -14.29 -4.09
C LYS A 234 18.21 -15.80 -4.46
N SER A 235 17.43 -16.21 -5.45
CA SER A 235 17.43 -17.62 -5.91
C SER A 235 18.81 -18.09 -6.39
N PHE A 236 19.62 -17.20 -6.95
CA PHE A 236 20.97 -17.53 -7.41
C PHE A 236 21.97 -17.78 -6.27
N GLU A 237 21.66 -17.43 -5.05
CA GLU A 237 22.50 -17.77 -3.88
C GLU A 237 22.50 -19.29 -3.62
N LYS A 238 21.37 -19.94 -3.86
CA LYS A 238 21.19 -21.39 -3.77
C LYS A 238 21.51 -22.12 -5.08
N GLY A 239 21.63 -21.39 -6.19
CA GLY A 239 21.80 -21.90 -7.54
C GLY A 239 20.45 -22.11 -8.25
N VAL A 240 20.43 -21.69 -9.52
CA VAL A 240 19.27 -21.81 -10.41
C VAL A 240 19.66 -22.66 -11.61
N ASN A 241 18.86 -23.67 -11.92
CA ASN A 241 19.02 -24.46 -13.13
C ASN A 241 18.31 -23.75 -14.28
N ILE A 242 19.05 -23.36 -15.31
CA ILE A 242 18.53 -22.78 -16.53
C ILE A 242 19.02 -23.69 -17.68
N ASP A 243 18.09 -24.28 -18.40
CA ASP A 243 18.37 -25.18 -19.55
C ASP A 243 19.38 -26.29 -19.24
N GLY A 244 19.30 -26.87 -18.04
CA GLY A 244 20.17 -27.97 -17.61
C GLY A 244 21.52 -27.52 -17.02
N GLN A 245 21.83 -26.26 -17.03
CA GLN A 245 23.04 -25.67 -16.41
C GLN A 245 22.73 -24.96 -15.10
N MET A 246 23.53 -25.22 -14.06
CA MET A 246 23.41 -24.54 -12.77
C MET A 246 24.17 -23.22 -12.79
N TYR A 247 23.45 -22.14 -12.41
CA TYR A 247 24.01 -20.79 -12.28
C TYR A 247 23.94 -20.34 -10.84
N TYR A 248 25.01 -19.73 -10.36
CA TYR A 248 25.17 -19.25 -9.00
C TYR A 248 25.44 -17.74 -8.98
N LYS A 249 25.58 -17.20 -7.77
CA LYS A 249 25.96 -15.80 -7.53
C LYS A 249 27.16 -15.40 -8.40
N LYS A 250 27.13 -14.19 -8.96
CA LYS A 250 28.14 -13.63 -9.90
C LYS A 250 28.09 -14.13 -11.34
N SER A 251 27.23 -15.09 -11.69
CA SER A 251 27.00 -15.49 -13.08
C SER A 251 26.28 -14.38 -13.88
N GLU A 252 26.29 -14.47 -15.22
CA GLU A 252 25.60 -13.46 -16.05
C GLU A 252 24.08 -13.42 -15.81
N PRO A 253 23.33 -14.54 -15.67
CA PRO A 253 21.93 -14.47 -15.26
C PRO A 253 21.72 -13.83 -13.90
N HIS A 254 22.62 -14.06 -12.93
CA HIS A 254 22.56 -13.37 -11.65
C HIS A 254 22.74 -11.85 -11.82
N LYS A 255 23.70 -11.39 -12.61
CA LYS A 255 23.88 -9.95 -12.87
C LYS A 255 22.66 -9.31 -13.51
N ALA A 256 21.99 -10.01 -14.42
CA ALA A 256 20.72 -9.56 -15.00
C ALA A 256 19.62 -9.46 -13.94
N SER A 257 19.53 -10.43 -13.03
CA SER A 257 18.56 -10.38 -11.92
C SER A 257 18.83 -9.24 -10.93
N VAL A 258 20.11 -8.90 -10.68
CA VAL A 258 20.52 -7.71 -9.89
C VAL A 258 20.06 -6.41 -10.56
N THR A 259 20.13 -6.32 -11.88
CA THR A 259 19.62 -5.16 -12.62
C THR A 259 18.10 -5.03 -12.45
N GLY A 260 17.36 -6.15 -12.51
CA GLY A 260 15.93 -6.16 -12.23
C GLY A 260 15.61 -5.72 -10.81
N ASP A 261 16.35 -6.20 -9.83
CA ASP A 261 16.20 -5.84 -8.42
C ASP A 261 16.49 -4.35 -8.13
N THR A 262 17.45 -3.76 -8.85
CA THR A 262 17.74 -2.32 -8.76
C THR A 262 16.52 -1.45 -9.11
N VAL A 263 15.64 -1.92 -9.99
CA VAL A 263 14.35 -1.30 -10.28
C VAL A 263 13.27 -1.77 -9.31
N GLY A 264 13.35 -3.04 -8.90
CA GLY A 264 12.37 -3.70 -8.03
C GLY A 264 12.32 -3.12 -6.61
N ASP A 265 13.46 -2.81 -6.04
CA ASP A 265 13.54 -2.24 -4.69
C ASP A 265 12.81 -0.89 -4.57
N PRO A 266 13.05 0.12 -5.44
CA PRO A 266 12.24 1.33 -5.45
C PRO A 266 10.75 1.08 -5.68
N PHE A 267 10.39 0.07 -6.46
CA PHE A 267 8.99 -0.30 -6.70
C PHE A 267 8.32 -0.83 -5.44
N LYS A 268 8.93 -1.83 -4.78
CA LYS A 268 8.32 -2.49 -3.62
C LYS A 268 8.41 -1.67 -2.34
N ASP A 269 9.49 -0.89 -2.16
CA ASP A 269 9.81 -0.27 -0.87
C ASP A 269 9.53 1.24 -0.83
N THR A 270 9.33 1.89 -1.98
CA THR A 270 9.07 3.34 -2.03
C THR A 270 7.82 3.66 -2.84
N SER A 271 7.85 3.48 -4.16
CA SER A 271 6.79 3.95 -5.05
C SER A 271 5.47 3.20 -4.85
N GLY A 272 5.50 1.86 -4.78
CA GLY A 272 4.31 1.04 -4.56
C GLY A 272 3.57 1.38 -3.26
N PRO A 273 4.22 1.34 -2.10
CA PRO A 273 3.60 1.73 -0.83
C PRO A 273 3.09 3.18 -0.82
N SER A 274 3.79 4.09 -1.48
CA SER A 274 3.40 5.51 -1.56
C SER A 274 2.11 5.74 -2.35
N MET A 275 1.71 4.81 -3.24
CA MET A 275 0.41 4.86 -3.91
C MET A 275 -0.77 4.83 -2.93
N ASN A 276 -0.65 4.03 -1.86
CA ASN A 276 -1.64 4.00 -0.79
C ASN A 276 -1.85 5.39 -0.17
N ILE A 277 -0.75 6.12 0.07
CA ILE A 277 -0.78 7.48 0.63
C ILE A 277 -1.39 8.46 -0.39
N LEU A 278 -0.94 8.42 -1.63
CA LEU A 278 -1.42 9.28 -2.71
C LEU A 278 -2.96 9.21 -2.84
N ILE A 279 -3.51 8.00 -2.98
CA ILE A 279 -4.94 7.78 -3.19
C ILE A 279 -5.75 8.32 -2.01
N LYS A 280 -5.35 7.99 -0.78
CA LYS A 280 -6.05 8.43 0.43
C LYS A 280 -5.94 9.93 0.65
N LEU A 281 -4.75 10.51 0.49
CA LEU A 281 -4.52 11.92 0.73
C LEU A 281 -5.31 12.79 -0.24
N MET A 282 -5.34 12.46 -1.53
CA MET A 282 -6.16 13.16 -2.50
C MET A 282 -7.66 13.07 -2.17
N SER A 283 -8.13 11.91 -1.73
CA SER A 283 -9.53 11.73 -1.31
C SER A 283 -9.86 12.55 -0.05
N ILE A 284 -8.96 12.58 0.94
CA ILE A 284 -9.14 13.38 2.16
C ILE A 284 -9.16 14.87 1.86
N VAL A 285 -8.21 15.36 1.06
CA VAL A 285 -8.15 16.78 0.66
C VAL A 285 -9.42 17.18 -0.08
N SER A 286 -9.87 16.35 -1.01
CA SER A 286 -11.12 16.59 -1.76
C SER A 286 -12.33 16.67 -0.82
N LEU A 287 -12.40 15.78 0.17
CA LEU A 287 -13.46 15.80 1.18
C LEU A 287 -13.44 17.08 2.04
N VAL A 288 -12.24 17.54 2.43
CA VAL A 288 -12.08 18.77 3.24
C VAL A 288 -12.52 20.00 2.45
N ILE A 289 -12.23 20.07 1.15
CA ILE A 289 -12.63 21.23 0.32
C ILE A 289 -14.07 21.12 -0.20
N ALA A 290 -14.71 19.95 -0.13
CA ALA A 290 -16.04 19.68 -0.68
C ALA A 290 -17.10 20.74 -0.30
N PRO A 291 -17.22 21.21 0.96
CA PRO A 291 -18.20 22.23 1.31
C PRO A 291 -17.99 23.57 0.60
N TYR A 292 -16.76 23.89 0.22
CA TYR A 292 -16.39 25.16 -0.40
C TYR A 292 -16.61 25.15 -1.94
N ILE A 293 -16.63 23.96 -2.54
CA ILE A 293 -16.82 23.78 -3.99
C ILE A 293 -18.17 23.15 -4.30
N ALA A 294 -19.02 22.97 -3.29
CA ALA A 294 -20.34 22.36 -3.45
C ALA A 294 -21.19 23.12 -4.48
N VAL A 295 -21.88 22.36 -5.32
CA VAL A 295 -22.87 22.92 -6.24
C VAL A 295 -24.02 23.46 -5.37
N LYS A 296 -24.28 24.75 -5.44
CA LYS A 296 -25.45 25.39 -4.80
C LYS A 296 -26.69 24.90 -5.53
N GLY A 297 -27.14 23.71 -5.23
CA GLY A 297 -28.44 23.20 -5.61
C GLY A 297 -29.51 23.84 -4.73
N ASP A 298 -30.67 24.05 -5.30
CA ASP A 298 -31.88 24.43 -4.58
C ASP A 298 -32.11 23.43 -3.44
N HIS A 299 -31.82 23.85 -2.20
CA HIS A 299 -31.90 23.00 -1.00
C HIS A 299 -33.33 22.58 -0.62
N SER A 300 -34.28 22.68 -1.55
CA SER A 300 -35.68 22.25 -1.32
C SER A 300 -35.87 20.75 -1.14
N HIS A 301 -34.82 19.91 -1.34
CA HIS A 301 -34.91 18.45 -1.18
C HIS A 301 -33.90 17.83 -0.17
N ALA A 302 -33.12 18.63 0.54
CA ALA A 302 -32.09 18.11 1.45
C ALA A 302 -32.58 17.86 2.91
N THR A 303 -33.88 17.92 3.14
CA THR A 303 -34.45 17.52 4.45
C THR A 303 -35.43 16.38 4.28
N LYS A 304 -35.00 15.27 3.68
CA LYS A 304 -35.63 14.02 4.05
C LYS A 304 -34.97 13.59 5.34
N ALA A 305 -35.79 13.64 6.39
CA ALA A 305 -35.55 13.19 7.75
C ALA A 305 -34.73 11.88 7.80
N PRO A 306 -34.02 11.62 8.91
CA PRO A 306 -33.38 10.34 9.13
C PRO A 306 -34.40 9.25 8.77
N VAL A 307 -33.97 8.30 7.92
CA VAL A 307 -34.75 7.09 7.69
C VAL A 307 -34.99 6.52 9.06
N GLU A 308 -36.21 6.70 9.59
CA GLU A 308 -36.68 5.91 10.74
C GLU A 308 -36.52 4.46 10.30
N ILE A 309 -35.50 3.82 10.79
CA ILE A 309 -35.37 2.37 10.72
C ILE A 309 -36.49 1.89 11.60
N LYS A 310 -37.64 1.61 11.01
CA LYS A 310 -38.66 0.77 11.66
C LYS A 310 -37.93 -0.54 11.92
N VAL A 311 -37.42 -0.67 13.13
CA VAL A 311 -37.06 -1.96 13.70
C VAL A 311 -38.39 -2.69 13.88
N GLU A 312 -38.80 -3.40 12.85
CA GLU A 312 -39.87 -4.35 12.93
C GLU A 312 -39.41 -5.40 13.95
N ASN A 313 -40.04 -5.39 15.12
CA ASN A 313 -39.71 -6.28 16.22
C ASN A 313 -39.86 -7.74 15.77
N GLN A 314 -38.84 -8.31 15.20
CA GLN A 314 -38.72 -9.77 15.00
C GLN A 314 -38.40 -10.52 16.29
N SER A 315 -38.60 -9.90 17.47
CA SER A 315 -38.47 -10.59 18.75
C SER A 315 -39.55 -11.63 19.01
N ALA A 316 -40.62 -11.65 18.22
CA ALA A 316 -41.72 -12.61 18.41
C ALA A 316 -41.49 -13.98 17.73
N SER A 317 -40.56 -14.14 16.82
CA SER A 317 -40.29 -15.42 16.13
C SER A 317 -39.15 -16.25 16.71
N LEU A 318 -38.24 -15.62 17.48
CA LEU A 318 -37.12 -16.32 18.09
C LEU A 318 -37.44 -17.01 19.41
N THR A 319 -38.62 -16.69 20.04
CA THR A 319 -39.03 -17.31 21.31
C THR A 319 -39.74 -18.66 21.10
N LYS A 320 -40.05 -19.06 19.86
CA LYS A 320 -40.64 -20.37 19.54
C LYS A 320 -39.67 -21.46 19.13
N ALA A 321 -38.40 -21.13 18.90
CA ALA A 321 -37.41 -22.10 18.43
C ALA A 321 -36.46 -22.65 19.52
N THR A 322 -36.58 -22.20 20.79
CA THR A 322 -35.64 -22.62 21.84
C THR A 322 -36.33 -23.45 22.95
N ALA A 323 -37.43 -24.12 22.65
CA ALA A 323 -38.02 -25.15 23.54
C ALA A 323 -37.56 -26.55 23.07
N ILE A 324 -36.25 -26.80 23.03
CA ILE A 324 -35.76 -28.17 22.99
C ILE A 324 -35.73 -28.65 24.43
N LYS A 325 -36.59 -29.60 24.78
CA LYS A 325 -36.62 -30.35 26.03
C LYS A 325 -35.22 -30.96 26.27
N LEU A 326 -34.55 -30.51 27.29
CA LEU A 326 -33.42 -31.24 27.90
C LEU A 326 -33.98 -32.34 28.77
N ASP A 327 -34.00 -33.59 28.29
CA ASP A 327 -34.19 -34.76 29.11
C ASP A 327 -33.01 -34.93 30.07
N LYS A 328 -33.32 -35.04 31.36
CA LYS A 328 -32.35 -35.29 32.42
C LYS A 328 -31.73 -36.70 32.24
N PRO A 329 -30.40 -36.84 32.31
CA PRO A 329 -29.82 -38.16 32.42
C PRO A 329 -30.06 -38.72 33.84
N THR A 330 -30.74 -39.85 33.90
CA THR A 330 -30.86 -40.70 35.06
C THR A 330 -29.48 -41.27 35.44
N LEU A 331 -28.98 -40.92 36.64
CA LEU A 331 -27.87 -41.58 37.28
C LEU A 331 -28.32 -42.98 37.71
N THR A 332 -27.87 -44.02 37.03
CA THR A 332 -27.88 -45.40 37.56
C THR A 332 -26.48 -45.76 38.06
N SER A 333 -26.46 -46.07 39.31
CA SER A 333 -25.34 -46.63 40.09
C SER A 333 -24.62 -47.80 39.39
N LEU A 334 -23.31 -47.78 39.36
CA LEU A 334 -22.46 -48.96 39.30
C LEU A 334 -21.51 -48.97 40.47
N SER A 335 -21.92 -49.65 41.56
CA SER A 335 -21.07 -50.31 42.52
C SER A 335 -20.71 -51.70 41.98
N LYS A 336 -19.48 -51.92 41.64
CA LYS A 336 -18.65 -53.09 42.01
C LYS A 336 -17.23 -52.92 41.44
#